data_754a428af911ce80eb5316870d92a35c
#
_entry.id   754a428af911ce80eb5316870d92a35c
#
_cell.length_a   1.000
_cell.length_b   1.000
_cell.length_c   1.000
_cell.angle_alpha   90.00
_cell.angle_beta   90.00
_cell.angle_gamma   90.00
#
_symmetry.space_group_name_H-M   'P 1'
#
loop_
_entity.id
_entity.type
_entity.pdbx_description
1 polymer ?
#
loop_
_entity_poly.entity_id
_entity_poly.type
_entity_poly.pdbx_seq_one_letter_code
_entity_poly.pdbx_strand_id
1 'polypeptide(L)'
;MAFMRQALRIAHPLLQEGAQRCWQATQDVDALLLSPLGVFIGMPLAHKRGIPAFAANVQPLTPTRAFPSVLFPPSPAWLAPVRSSYNRWSAEVVERVRWPLYRGSMGKAVHAVLGTPLRSPLAQMRREQRPNFYGFSAHVLPRPADWPNFCHVTGYWFLDTKAAWSPPADLEAFLQAGPKPVYIGFGSMRGADERGFTEQVVSALGRCGQRGILLTGWGAIAHVPKTSTIFAIDAVPHDWLFPRVAAVVHHGGSGTTGAGLRAGLPSLIVPFIGDQSFWGRQICERGLGPQPIEQKHLSAEALAQAITTMITDQAMRQRAATVGEQIHAEDGVGNVVRLFEQSLRVP
;
A
#
# COMPACT_ATOMS: atom_id res chain seq x y z
N MET A 1 13.73 -11.24 -15.55
CA MET A 1 12.83 -11.55 -16.71
C MET A 1 12.52 -13.05 -16.81
N ALA A 2 13.50 -13.96 -16.77
CA ALA A 2 13.25 -15.42 -16.83
C ALA A 2 12.40 -15.93 -15.65
N PHE A 3 12.72 -15.54 -14.42
CA PHE A 3 11.97 -15.89 -13.20
C PHE A 3 10.49 -15.46 -13.28
N MET A 4 10.21 -14.25 -13.74
CA MET A 4 8.83 -13.76 -13.87
C MET A 4 8.04 -14.52 -14.94
N ARG A 5 8.68 -14.90 -16.06
CA ARG A 5 8.06 -15.75 -17.08
C ARG A 5 7.74 -17.15 -16.56
N GLN A 6 8.61 -17.72 -15.75
CA GLN A 6 8.40 -19.03 -15.14
C GLN A 6 7.29 -18.98 -14.08
N ALA A 7 7.28 -17.94 -13.22
CA ALA A 7 6.22 -17.72 -12.25
C ALA A 7 4.84 -17.56 -12.93
N LEU A 8 4.77 -16.80 -14.02
CA LEU A 8 3.53 -16.65 -14.80
C LEU A 8 3.09 -17.93 -15.51
N ARG A 9 4.01 -18.82 -15.90
CA ARG A 9 3.65 -20.16 -16.44
C ARG A 9 3.03 -21.06 -15.36
N ILE A 10 3.62 -21.06 -14.17
CA ILE A 10 3.10 -21.82 -13.01
C ILE A 10 1.73 -21.27 -12.58
N ALA A 11 1.55 -19.95 -12.65
CA ALA A 11 0.30 -19.29 -12.28
C ALA A 11 -0.82 -19.44 -13.34
N HIS A 12 -0.51 -19.90 -14.56
CA HIS A 12 -1.49 -19.96 -15.66
C HIS A 12 -2.80 -20.71 -15.30
N PRO A 13 -2.78 -21.92 -14.71
CA PRO A 13 -4.01 -22.58 -14.31
C PRO A 13 -4.83 -21.78 -13.30
N LEU A 14 -4.16 -21.16 -12.32
CA LEU A 14 -4.80 -20.28 -11.32
C LEU A 14 -5.40 -19.03 -11.96
N LEU A 15 -4.75 -18.46 -12.96
CA LEU A 15 -5.25 -17.32 -13.70
C LEU A 15 -6.49 -17.66 -14.52
N GLN A 16 -6.53 -18.85 -15.13
CA GLN A 16 -7.69 -19.33 -15.87
C GLN A 16 -8.86 -19.62 -14.96
N GLU A 17 -8.63 -20.31 -13.85
CA GLU A 17 -9.63 -20.55 -12.81
C GLU A 17 -10.14 -19.24 -12.22
N GLY A 18 -9.25 -18.29 -11.90
CA GLY A 18 -9.61 -16.95 -11.44
C GLY A 18 -10.49 -16.20 -12.44
N ALA A 19 -10.16 -16.24 -13.73
CA ALA A 19 -10.97 -15.62 -14.77
C ALA A 19 -12.36 -16.27 -14.89
N GLN A 20 -12.45 -17.60 -14.76
CA GLN A 20 -13.72 -18.34 -14.78
C GLN A 20 -14.58 -18.01 -13.56
N ARG A 21 -14.00 -17.98 -12.36
CA ARG A 21 -14.70 -17.58 -11.14
C ARG A 21 -15.20 -16.13 -11.22
N CYS A 22 -14.38 -15.21 -11.73
CA CYS A 22 -14.80 -13.82 -11.96
C CYS A 22 -15.97 -13.76 -12.97
N TRP A 23 -15.92 -14.53 -14.07
CA TRP A 23 -17.01 -14.61 -15.03
C TRP A 23 -18.34 -15.09 -14.38
N GLN A 24 -18.25 -16.10 -13.53
CA GLN A 24 -19.42 -16.62 -12.81
C GLN A 24 -19.94 -15.62 -11.77
N ALA A 25 -19.04 -15.04 -10.97
CA ALA A 25 -19.41 -14.09 -9.90
C ALA A 25 -19.99 -12.77 -10.41
N THR A 26 -19.85 -12.46 -11.70
CA THR A 26 -20.31 -11.21 -12.30
C THR A 26 -21.55 -11.39 -13.19
N GLN A 27 -22.32 -12.50 -13.03
CA GLN A 27 -23.50 -12.76 -13.86
C GLN A 27 -24.60 -11.69 -13.66
N ASP A 28 -24.83 -11.27 -12.42
CA ASP A 28 -25.95 -10.42 -12.00
C ASP A 28 -25.44 -9.08 -11.42
N VAL A 29 -24.44 -8.47 -12.08
CA VAL A 29 -23.91 -7.18 -11.63
C VAL A 29 -24.04 -6.12 -12.73
N ASP A 30 -24.30 -4.88 -12.33
CA ASP A 30 -24.50 -3.73 -13.21
C ASP A 30 -23.19 -2.96 -13.52
N ALA A 31 -22.16 -3.15 -12.70
CA ALA A 31 -20.86 -2.47 -12.85
C ALA A 31 -19.74 -3.23 -12.15
N LEU A 32 -18.50 -2.93 -12.52
CA LEU A 32 -17.31 -3.48 -11.87
C LEU A 32 -16.43 -2.38 -11.29
N LEU A 33 -15.99 -2.58 -10.04
CA LEU A 33 -14.94 -1.78 -9.40
C LEU A 33 -13.66 -2.62 -9.32
N LEU A 34 -12.62 -2.19 -10.02
CA LEU A 34 -11.45 -3.02 -10.33
C LEU A 34 -10.19 -2.55 -9.61
N SER A 35 -9.58 -3.45 -8.86
CA SER A 35 -8.26 -3.24 -8.27
C SER A 35 -7.15 -3.20 -9.36
N PRO A 36 -5.91 -2.74 -9.04
CA PRO A 36 -4.81 -2.67 -10.02
C PRO A 36 -4.47 -3.96 -10.76
N LEU A 37 -4.68 -5.12 -10.13
CA LEU A 37 -4.52 -6.43 -10.80
C LEU A 37 -5.84 -6.92 -11.39
N GLY A 38 -6.96 -6.57 -10.79
CA GLY A 38 -8.30 -6.92 -11.26
C GLY A 38 -8.63 -6.37 -12.66
N VAL A 39 -8.01 -5.26 -13.06
CA VAL A 39 -8.25 -4.65 -14.40
C VAL A 39 -7.93 -5.60 -15.57
N PHE A 40 -6.99 -6.53 -15.41
CA PHE A 40 -6.59 -7.45 -16.48
C PHE A 40 -7.65 -8.51 -16.81
N ILE A 41 -8.46 -8.88 -15.84
CA ILE A 41 -9.59 -9.83 -16.02
C ILE A 41 -10.90 -9.04 -16.14
N GLY A 42 -11.09 -8.06 -15.27
CA GLY A 42 -12.34 -7.31 -15.16
C GLY A 42 -12.68 -6.44 -16.36
N MET A 43 -11.70 -5.78 -17.00
CA MET A 43 -11.97 -4.95 -18.18
C MET A 43 -12.50 -5.76 -19.39
N PRO A 44 -11.84 -6.87 -19.81
CA PRO A 44 -12.39 -7.73 -20.85
C PRO A 44 -13.77 -8.30 -20.52
N LEU A 45 -13.98 -8.62 -19.24
CA LEU A 45 -15.24 -9.15 -18.73
C LEU A 45 -16.36 -8.10 -18.80
N ALA A 46 -16.10 -6.89 -18.32
CA ALA A 46 -17.02 -5.78 -18.39
C ALA A 46 -17.42 -5.47 -19.85
N HIS A 47 -16.41 -5.44 -20.75
CA HIS A 47 -16.63 -5.22 -22.18
C HIS A 47 -17.52 -6.30 -22.80
N LYS A 48 -17.28 -7.59 -22.48
CA LYS A 48 -18.09 -8.70 -22.99
C LYS A 48 -19.53 -8.65 -22.51
N ARG A 49 -19.77 -8.15 -21.28
CA ARG A 49 -21.10 -7.99 -20.69
C ARG A 49 -21.81 -6.69 -21.07
N GLY A 50 -21.09 -5.73 -21.63
CA GLY A 50 -21.64 -4.40 -21.90
C GLY A 50 -21.92 -3.57 -20.65
N ILE A 51 -21.22 -3.85 -19.52
CA ILE A 51 -21.34 -3.12 -18.27
C ILE A 51 -20.15 -2.17 -18.03
N PRO A 52 -20.34 -1.07 -17.30
CA PRO A 52 -19.25 -0.15 -16.98
C PRO A 52 -18.23 -0.76 -16.01
N ALA A 53 -16.97 -0.36 -16.15
CA ALA A 53 -15.91 -0.72 -15.22
C ALA A 53 -15.13 0.52 -14.79
N PHE A 54 -14.79 0.60 -13.50
CA PHE A 54 -14.09 1.69 -12.87
C PHE A 54 -12.85 1.18 -12.16
N ALA A 55 -11.78 1.99 -12.09
CA ALA A 55 -10.60 1.60 -11.34
C ALA A 55 -10.66 2.10 -9.89
N ALA A 56 -10.25 1.24 -8.97
CA ALA A 56 -10.07 1.54 -7.55
C ALA A 56 -8.62 1.21 -7.16
N ASN A 57 -7.82 2.24 -6.95
CA ASN A 57 -6.39 2.12 -6.73
C ASN A 57 -6.00 2.70 -5.37
N VAL A 58 -5.12 2.01 -4.68
CA VAL A 58 -4.47 2.53 -3.46
C VAL A 58 -3.06 3.06 -3.74
N GLN A 59 -2.63 3.00 -5.02
CA GLN A 59 -1.37 3.56 -5.50
C GLN A 59 -1.64 4.57 -6.63
N PRO A 60 -0.84 5.64 -6.75
CA PRO A 60 -0.98 6.66 -7.78
C PRO A 60 -0.41 6.16 -9.12
N LEU A 61 -1.22 5.41 -9.88
CA LEU A 61 -0.81 4.73 -11.13
C LEU A 61 -0.95 5.58 -12.38
N THR A 62 -1.73 6.67 -12.36
CA THR A 62 -1.86 7.58 -13.51
C THR A 62 -0.55 8.34 -13.75
N PRO A 63 -0.01 8.31 -14.99
CA PRO A 63 1.19 9.07 -15.33
C PRO A 63 1.06 10.56 -15.00
N THR A 64 2.12 11.13 -14.41
CA THR A 64 2.18 12.55 -14.05
C THR A 64 3.59 13.09 -14.18
N ARG A 65 3.70 14.41 -14.21
CA ARG A 65 4.96 15.14 -14.13
C ARG A 65 5.39 15.43 -12.68
N ALA A 66 4.48 15.25 -11.70
CA ALA A 66 4.73 15.57 -10.29
C ALA A 66 5.71 14.58 -9.61
N PHE A 67 5.60 13.28 -9.94
CA PHE A 67 6.46 12.22 -9.37
C PHE A 67 6.65 11.08 -10.37
N PRO A 68 7.73 10.28 -10.21
CA PRO A 68 7.95 9.11 -11.07
C PRO A 68 6.94 8.01 -10.75
N SER A 69 6.81 7.04 -11.65
CA SER A 69 6.03 5.83 -11.37
C SER A 69 6.43 5.22 -10.03
N VAL A 70 5.46 4.73 -9.27
CA VAL A 70 5.69 4.10 -7.94
C VAL A 70 6.68 2.93 -7.99
N LEU A 71 6.86 2.32 -9.16
CA LEU A 71 7.79 1.20 -9.39
C LEU A 71 9.13 1.66 -9.98
N PHE A 72 9.37 2.98 -10.06
CA PHE A 72 10.59 3.54 -10.65
C PHE A 72 11.39 4.31 -9.60
N PRO A 73 12.72 4.33 -9.69
CA PRO A 73 13.53 5.11 -8.78
C PRO A 73 13.23 6.62 -8.90
N PRO A 74 13.48 7.41 -7.88
CA PRO A 74 13.39 8.86 -7.98
C PRO A 74 14.37 9.41 -9.03
N SER A 75 14.04 10.56 -9.62
CA SER A 75 14.97 11.17 -10.58
C SER A 75 16.27 11.56 -9.87
N PRO A 76 17.44 11.19 -10.42
CA PRO A 76 18.72 11.65 -9.90
C PRO A 76 18.80 13.18 -9.86
N ALA A 77 19.59 13.74 -8.93
CA ALA A 77 19.69 15.19 -8.75
C ALA A 77 20.14 15.93 -10.03
N TRP A 78 21.04 15.32 -10.82
CA TRP A 78 21.53 15.91 -12.08
C TRP A 78 20.45 16.00 -13.18
N LEU A 79 19.32 15.29 -13.05
CA LEU A 79 18.15 15.41 -13.93
C LEU A 79 17.15 16.47 -13.46
N ALA A 80 17.48 17.29 -12.45
CA ALA A 80 16.56 18.31 -11.92
C ALA A 80 15.93 19.20 -13.02
N PRO A 81 16.64 19.68 -14.07
CA PRO A 81 16.05 20.49 -15.13
C PRO A 81 14.96 19.77 -15.94
N VAL A 82 15.04 18.44 -16.06
CA VAL A 82 14.12 17.61 -16.85
C VAL A 82 13.31 16.63 -15.99
N ARG A 83 13.28 16.85 -14.67
CA ARG A 83 12.60 15.98 -13.70
C ARG A 83 11.16 15.67 -14.08
N SER A 84 10.40 16.66 -14.50
CA SER A 84 9.01 16.49 -14.88
C SER A 84 8.84 15.54 -16.08
N SER A 85 9.73 15.63 -17.05
CA SER A 85 9.75 14.72 -18.23
C SER A 85 10.16 13.30 -17.81
N TYR A 86 11.17 13.16 -16.96
CA TYR A 86 11.58 11.88 -16.38
C TYR A 86 10.42 11.21 -15.63
N ASN A 87 9.73 11.96 -14.78
CA ASN A 87 8.59 11.46 -14.00
C ASN A 87 7.53 10.88 -14.93
N ARG A 88 7.08 11.62 -15.92
CA ARG A 88 6.07 11.15 -16.88
C ARG A 88 6.56 9.95 -17.69
N TRP A 89 7.79 10.02 -18.21
CA TRP A 89 8.40 8.95 -18.99
C TRP A 89 8.53 7.65 -18.20
N SER A 90 8.87 7.72 -16.90
CA SER A 90 9.00 6.53 -16.03
C SER A 90 7.71 5.69 -15.98
N ALA A 91 6.55 6.33 -15.94
CA ALA A 91 5.26 5.63 -15.96
C ALA A 91 4.98 4.96 -17.31
N GLU A 92 5.32 5.62 -18.41
CA GLU A 92 5.18 5.05 -19.77
C GLU A 92 6.10 3.85 -19.96
N VAL A 93 7.34 3.91 -19.47
CA VAL A 93 8.30 2.79 -19.51
C VAL A 93 7.79 1.61 -18.70
N VAL A 94 7.32 1.84 -17.48
CA VAL A 94 6.75 0.77 -16.65
C VAL A 94 5.59 0.09 -17.36
N GLU A 95 4.70 0.83 -17.98
CA GLU A 95 3.58 0.27 -18.74
C GLU A 95 4.06 -0.55 -19.95
N ARG A 96 5.00 0.01 -20.74
CA ARG A 96 5.55 -0.67 -21.93
C ARG A 96 6.30 -1.97 -21.58
N VAL A 97 7.00 -2.01 -20.46
CA VAL A 97 7.73 -3.21 -20.01
C VAL A 97 6.79 -4.25 -19.40
N ARG A 98 5.83 -3.81 -18.60
CA ARG A 98 4.92 -4.73 -17.90
C ARG A 98 3.86 -5.35 -18.81
N TRP A 99 3.34 -4.58 -19.76
CA TRP A 99 2.26 -5.04 -20.62
C TRP A 99 2.56 -6.35 -21.37
N PRO A 100 3.70 -6.52 -22.09
CA PRO A 100 4.03 -7.79 -22.73
C PRO A 100 4.13 -8.98 -21.78
N LEU A 101 4.55 -8.73 -20.51
CA LEU A 101 4.64 -9.78 -19.50
C LEU A 101 3.25 -10.30 -19.11
N TYR A 102 2.31 -9.39 -18.87
CA TYR A 102 0.94 -9.77 -18.50
C TYR A 102 0.16 -10.33 -19.69
N ARG A 103 0.33 -9.75 -20.88
CA ARG A 103 -0.36 -10.15 -22.09
C ARG A 103 -0.18 -11.64 -22.42
N GLY A 104 1.01 -12.20 -22.18
CA GLY A 104 1.34 -13.59 -22.51
C GLY A 104 0.49 -14.61 -21.73
N SER A 105 0.54 -14.56 -20.42
CA SER A 105 -0.12 -15.56 -19.56
C SER A 105 -1.57 -15.20 -19.26
N MET A 106 -1.84 -13.95 -18.90
CA MET A 106 -3.18 -13.44 -18.64
C MET A 106 -4.05 -13.44 -19.91
N GLY A 107 -3.46 -13.08 -21.07
CA GLY A 107 -4.17 -13.08 -22.34
C GLY A 107 -4.67 -14.45 -22.76
N LYS A 108 -3.90 -15.50 -22.51
CA LYS A 108 -4.34 -16.89 -22.76
C LYS A 108 -5.49 -17.29 -21.84
N ALA A 109 -5.38 -16.98 -20.55
CA ALA A 109 -6.42 -17.28 -19.55
C ALA A 109 -7.74 -16.55 -19.88
N VAL A 110 -7.67 -15.25 -20.18
CA VAL A 110 -8.83 -14.44 -20.57
C VAL A 110 -9.44 -14.94 -21.86
N HIS A 111 -8.63 -15.26 -22.88
CA HIS A 111 -9.13 -15.79 -24.16
C HIS A 111 -9.82 -17.13 -23.99
N ALA A 112 -9.27 -18.04 -23.18
CA ALA A 112 -9.87 -19.36 -22.92
C ALA A 112 -11.26 -19.26 -22.28
N VAL A 113 -11.50 -18.25 -21.44
CA VAL A 113 -12.78 -18.11 -20.71
C VAL A 113 -13.76 -17.19 -21.48
N LEU A 114 -13.26 -16.08 -22.03
CA LEU A 114 -14.11 -15.05 -22.62
C LEU A 114 -14.17 -15.08 -24.16
N GLY A 115 -13.28 -15.85 -24.82
CA GLY A 115 -13.18 -15.89 -26.27
C GLY A 115 -12.69 -14.58 -26.93
N THR A 116 -12.21 -13.62 -26.12
CA THR A 116 -11.78 -12.29 -26.59
C THR A 116 -10.29 -12.06 -26.36
N PRO A 117 -9.58 -11.37 -27.26
CA PRO A 117 -8.18 -11.05 -27.03
C PRO A 117 -8.02 -10.00 -25.92
N LEU A 118 -7.03 -10.18 -25.07
CA LEU A 118 -6.68 -9.21 -24.04
C LEU A 118 -6.07 -7.95 -24.69
N ARG A 119 -6.72 -6.81 -24.53
CA ARG A 119 -6.18 -5.48 -24.87
C ARG A 119 -5.54 -4.84 -23.64
N SER A 120 -4.73 -3.79 -23.82
CA SER A 120 -4.18 -3.06 -22.66
C SER A 120 -5.31 -2.41 -21.86
N PRO A 121 -5.59 -2.87 -20.62
CA PRO A 121 -6.69 -2.32 -19.83
C PRO A 121 -6.46 -0.84 -19.50
N LEU A 122 -5.22 -0.46 -19.20
CA LEU A 122 -4.88 0.92 -18.86
C LEU A 122 -5.05 1.87 -20.05
N ALA A 123 -4.69 1.42 -21.27
CA ALA A 123 -4.92 2.20 -22.49
C ALA A 123 -6.42 2.34 -22.79
N GLN A 124 -7.19 1.28 -22.54
CA GLN A 124 -8.64 1.29 -22.70
C GLN A 124 -9.31 2.25 -21.71
N MET A 125 -8.96 2.18 -20.42
CA MET A 125 -9.50 3.07 -19.39
C MET A 125 -9.22 4.55 -19.70
N ARG A 126 -8.00 4.87 -20.15
CA ARG A 126 -7.64 6.23 -20.57
C ARG A 126 -8.47 6.71 -21.76
N ARG A 127 -8.72 5.84 -22.75
CA ARG A 127 -9.53 6.17 -23.93
C ARG A 127 -11.00 6.39 -23.58
N GLU A 128 -11.54 5.57 -22.67
CA GLU A 128 -12.94 5.65 -22.24
C GLU A 128 -13.16 6.75 -21.18
N GLN A 129 -12.08 7.34 -20.65
CA GLN A 129 -12.11 8.39 -19.62
C GLN A 129 -12.98 8.01 -18.41
N ARG A 130 -13.05 6.69 -18.11
CA ARG A 130 -13.80 6.21 -16.95
C ARG A 130 -13.19 6.68 -15.64
N PRO A 131 -14.00 7.00 -14.63
CA PRO A 131 -13.52 7.37 -13.31
C PRO A 131 -12.48 6.40 -12.75
N ASN A 132 -11.42 6.97 -12.23
CA ASN A 132 -10.32 6.29 -11.58
C ASN A 132 -10.20 6.82 -10.15
N PHE A 133 -10.56 6.00 -9.19
CA PHE A 133 -10.60 6.35 -7.78
C PHE A 133 -9.32 5.99 -7.08
N TYR A 134 -8.80 6.91 -6.27
CA TYR A 134 -7.58 6.74 -5.51
C TYR A 134 -7.86 6.80 -4.01
N GLY A 135 -7.66 5.66 -3.32
CA GLY A 135 -7.85 5.47 -1.89
C GLY A 135 -6.63 5.87 -1.07
N PHE A 136 -6.19 7.12 -1.21
CA PHE A 136 -5.19 7.75 -0.35
C PHE A 136 -5.58 9.22 -0.11
N SER A 137 -5.05 9.79 0.98
CA SER A 137 -5.35 11.16 1.37
C SER A 137 -4.60 12.19 0.52
N ALA A 138 -5.29 13.27 0.12
CA ALA A 138 -4.67 14.42 -0.52
C ALA A 138 -3.68 15.16 0.39
N HIS A 139 -3.81 15.02 1.71
CA HIS A 139 -2.87 15.56 2.70
C HIS A 139 -1.54 14.81 2.71
N VAL A 140 -1.54 13.54 2.27
CA VAL A 140 -0.34 12.71 2.12
C VAL A 140 0.24 12.81 0.72
N LEU A 141 -0.60 12.76 -0.31
CA LEU A 141 -0.19 12.93 -1.70
C LEU A 141 -1.22 13.79 -2.43
N PRO A 142 -0.98 15.10 -2.61
CA PRO A 142 -1.88 15.96 -3.35
C PRO A 142 -2.13 15.45 -4.77
N ARG A 143 -3.37 15.63 -5.24
CA ARG A 143 -3.71 15.29 -6.62
C ARG A 143 -2.84 16.11 -7.58
N PRO A 144 -2.08 15.46 -8.49
CA PRO A 144 -1.30 16.17 -9.50
C PRO A 144 -2.17 17.07 -10.39
N ALA A 145 -1.68 18.27 -10.68
CA ALA A 145 -2.41 19.22 -11.52
C ALA A 145 -2.61 18.74 -12.97
N ASP A 146 -1.70 17.89 -13.46
CA ASP A 146 -1.74 17.33 -14.80
C ASP A 146 -2.54 16.00 -14.91
N TRP A 147 -3.17 15.55 -13.82
CA TRP A 147 -4.08 14.42 -13.89
C TRP A 147 -5.39 14.79 -14.57
N PRO A 148 -5.94 13.92 -15.44
CA PRO A 148 -7.25 14.12 -16.03
C PRO A 148 -8.36 14.25 -14.98
N ASN A 149 -9.45 14.93 -15.33
CA ASN A 149 -10.58 15.18 -14.41
C ASN A 149 -11.27 13.88 -13.93
N PHE A 150 -11.14 12.78 -14.66
CA PHE A 150 -11.67 11.49 -14.24
C PHE A 150 -10.81 10.78 -13.17
N CYS A 151 -9.70 11.36 -12.72
CA CYS A 151 -8.89 10.84 -11.62
C CYS A 151 -9.28 11.53 -10.31
N HIS A 152 -9.82 10.79 -9.37
CA HIS A 152 -10.35 11.30 -8.10
C HIS A 152 -9.55 10.76 -6.92
N VAL A 153 -8.92 11.65 -6.15
CA VAL A 153 -8.32 11.32 -4.85
C VAL A 153 -9.44 11.47 -3.81
N THR A 154 -9.85 10.37 -3.20
CA THR A 154 -11.06 10.31 -2.37
C THR A 154 -10.80 10.33 -0.87
N GLY A 155 -9.56 10.14 -0.44
CA GLY A 155 -9.20 9.83 0.93
C GLY A 155 -8.95 8.33 1.11
N TYR A 156 -8.39 7.92 2.26
CA TYR A 156 -8.16 6.51 2.54
C TYR A 156 -9.48 5.74 2.71
N TRP A 157 -9.49 4.48 2.28
CA TRP A 157 -10.62 3.57 2.45
C TRP A 157 -10.38 2.68 3.66
N PHE A 158 -10.88 3.14 4.80
CA PHE A 158 -10.79 2.37 6.04
C PHE A 158 -12.00 1.46 6.20
N LEU A 159 -11.75 0.27 6.70
CA LEU A 159 -12.77 -0.61 7.27
C LEU A 159 -12.60 -0.53 8.79
N ASP A 160 -13.40 0.30 9.44
CA ASP A 160 -13.37 0.42 10.89
C ASP A 160 -13.91 -0.86 11.52
N THR A 161 -13.16 -1.40 12.48
CA THR A 161 -13.50 -2.64 13.17
C THR A 161 -14.60 -2.36 14.20
N LYS A 162 -15.87 -2.30 13.75
CA LYS A 162 -17.03 -2.21 14.66
C LYS A 162 -17.31 -3.53 15.38
N ALA A 163 -16.59 -4.60 15.06
CA ALA A 163 -16.81 -5.91 15.59
C ALA A 163 -16.20 -6.09 16.98
N ALA A 164 -16.77 -7.03 17.74
CA ALA A 164 -16.39 -7.45 19.06
C ALA A 164 -14.97 -8.08 19.16
N TRP A 165 -13.92 -7.35 18.72
CA TRP A 165 -12.56 -7.74 19.02
C TRP A 165 -12.24 -7.28 20.45
N SER A 166 -11.90 -8.23 21.30
CA SER A 166 -11.45 -7.96 22.67
C SER A 166 -9.95 -8.18 22.74
N PRO A 167 -9.19 -7.24 23.31
CA PRO A 167 -7.75 -7.41 23.48
C PRO A 167 -7.47 -8.58 24.42
N PRO A 168 -6.42 -9.37 24.15
CA PRO A 168 -5.92 -10.31 25.13
C PRO A 168 -5.49 -9.60 26.43
N ALA A 169 -5.80 -10.19 27.58
CA ALA A 169 -5.52 -9.58 28.88
C ALA A 169 -4.03 -9.28 29.11
N ASP A 170 -3.15 -10.12 28.57
CA ASP A 170 -1.70 -9.94 28.62
C ASP A 170 -1.23 -8.75 27.76
N LEU A 171 -1.89 -8.48 26.62
CA LEU A 171 -1.62 -7.28 25.82
C LEU A 171 -2.01 -6.01 26.58
N GLU A 172 -3.19 -6.01 27.22
CA GLU A 172 -3.62 -4.86 28.03
C GLU A 172 -2.68 -4.63 29.21
N ALA A 173 -2.31 -5.69 29.94
CA ALA A 173 -1.34 -5.63 31.02
C ALA A 173 0.01 -5.08 30.51
N PHE A 174 0.49 -5.55 29.37
CA PHE A 174 1.69 -5.02 28.74
C PHE A 174 1.56 -3.53 28.44
N LEU A 175 0.50 -3.06 27.82
CA LEU A 175 0.31 -1.63 27.50
C LEU A 175 0.27 -0.75 28.76
N GLN A 176 -0.32 -1.22 29.85
CA GLN A 176 -0.44 -0.49 31.11
C GLN A 176 0.87 -0.48 31.92
N ALA A 177 1.78 -1.44 31.70
CA ALA A 177 3.00 -1.63 32.48
C ALA A 177 4.11 -0.59 32.22
N GLY A 178 3.89 0.41 31.34
CA GLY A 178 4.90 1.44 31.02
C GLY A 178 4.53 2.35 29.88
N PRO A 179 5.51 3.14 29.34
CA PRO A 179 5.26 4.08 28.28
C PRO A 179 4.77 3.38 27.00
N LYS A 180 4.10 4.15 26.13
CA LYS A 180 3.60 3.64 24.85
C LYS A 180 4.71 2.94 24.05
N PRO A 181 4.53 1.67 23.64
CA PRO A 181 5.52 0.94 22.86
C PRO A 181 5.59 1.41 21.42
N VAL A 182 6.62 0.98 20.68
CA VAL A 182 6.72 1.10 19.23
C VAL A 182 6.08 -0.14 18.60
N TYR A 183 5.17 0.06 17.62
CA TYR A 183 4.66 -1.05 16.83
C TYR A 183 5.64 -1.37 15.69
N ILE A 184 5.94 -2.65 15.48
CA ILE A 184 6.77 -3.13 14.38
C ILE A 184 6.08 -4.33 13.72
N GLY A 185 5.69 -4.18 12.43
CA GLY A 185 5.00 -5.23 11.71
C GLY A 185 5.12 -5.10 10.20
N PHE A 186 5.38 -6.20 9.52
CA PHE A 186 5.64 -6.20 8.07
C PHE A 186 4.57 -6.93 7.25
N GLY A 187 3.41 -7.19 7.85
CA GLY A 187 2.28 -7.85 7.20
C GLY A 187 2.67 -9.23 6.66
N SER A 188 2.30 -9.54 5.42
CA SER A 188 2.62 -10.80 4.75
C SER A 188 4.01 -10.83 4.10
N MET A 189 4.85 -9.82 4.33
CA MET A 189 6.19 -9.77 3.76
C MET A 189 7.10 -10.77 4.46
N ARG A 190 7.85 -11.56 3.67
CA ARG A 190 8.84 -12.52 4.15
C ARG A 190 10.23 -12.10 3.71
N GLY A 191 11.19 -12.18 4.62
CA GLY A 191 12.62 -12.03 4.31
C GLY A 191 13.27 -13.39 4.03
N ALA A 192 14.47 -13.38 3.47
CA ALA A 192 15.27 -14.59 3.29
C ALA A 192 15.80 -15.16 4.63
N ASP A 193 15.94 -14.30 5.64
CA ASP A 193 16.41 -14.61 6.99
C ASP A 193 15.48 -13.96 8.02
N GLU A 194 14.39 -14.65 8.37
CA GLU A 194 13.39 -14.16 9.33
C GLU A 194 13.98 -14.06 10.75
N ARG A 195 14.90 -14.95 11.12
CA ARG A 195 15.52 -14.97 12.43
C ARG A 195 16.49 -13.81 12.63
N GLY A 196 17.43 -13.63 11.71
CA GLY A 196 18.37 -12.51 11.75
C GLY A 196 17.66 -11.15 11.69
N PHE A 197 16.58 -11.06 10.93
CA PHE A 197 15.73 -9.87 10.89
C PHE A 197 15.10 -9.57 12.25
N THR A 198 14.53 -10.58 12.91
CA THR A 198 13.95 -10.44 14.26
C THR A 198 15.00 -10.05 15.30
N GLU A 199 16.19 -10.65 15.25
CA GLU A 199 17.30 -10.33 16.14
C GLU A 199 17.73 -8.86 16.00
N GLN A 200 17.77 -8.32 14.78
CA GLN A 200 18.04 -6.91 14.53
C GLN A 200 16.96 -6.00 15.13
N VAL A 201 15.68 -6.35 14.97
CA VAL A 201 14.56 -5.58 15.53
C VAL A 201 14.62 -5.56 17.06
N VAL A 202 14.83 -6.70 17.69
CA VAL A 202 14.95 -6.83 19.16
C VAL A 202 16.15 -6.05 19.68
N SER A 203 17.31 -6.18 19.01
CA SER A 203 18.51 -5.44 19.36
C SER A 203 18.30 -3.91 19.21
N ALA A 204 17.60 -3.47 18.18
CA ALA A 204 17.31 -2.04 17.97
C ALA A 204 16.45 -1.47 19.10
N LEU A 205 15.40 -2.17 19.53
CA LEU A 205 14.55 -1.76 20.65
C LEU A 205 15.36 -1.67 21.95
N GLY A 206 16.23 -2.66 22.21
CA GLY A 206 17.13 -2.63 23.37
C GLY A 206 18.10 -1.45 23.34
N ARG A 207 18.69 -1.13 22.18
CA ARG A 207 19.63 -0.01 22.00
C ARG A 207 18.98 1.35 22.25
N CYS A 208 17.74 1.55 21.82
CA CYS A 208 17.04 2.82 22.02
C CYS A 208 16.20 2.84 23.32
N GLY A 209 16.22 1.77 24.12
CA GLY A 209 15.48 1.69 25.38
C GLY A 209 13.96 1.74 25.21
N GLN A 210 13.45 1.34 24.03
CA GLN A 210 12.02 1.41 23.74
C GLN A 210 11.35 0.04 23.94
N ARG A 211 10.11 0.09 24.42
CA ARG A 211 9.22 -1.08 24.40
C ARG A 211 8.70 -1.32 23.00
N GLY A 212 8.44 -2.58 22.64
CA GLY A 212 7.95 -2.95 21.32
C GLY A 212 6.76 -3.90 21.33
N ILE A 213 5.82 -3.70 20.40
CA ILE A 213 4.82 -4.70 20.01
C ILE A 213 5.20 -5.19 18.61
N LEU A 214 5.52 -6.48 18.52
CA LEU A 214 5.97 -7.12 17.28
C LEU A 214 4.86 -7.97 16.68
N LEU A 215 4.45 -7.65 15.45
CA LEU A 215 3.47 -8.44 14.70
C LEU A 215 4.17 -9.62 14.04
N THR A 216 3.91 -10.83 14.53
CA THR A 216 4.52 -12.07 14.01
C THR A 216 3.76 -12.67 12.84
N GLY A 217 2.47 -12.76 12.92
CA GLY A 217 1.50 -13.18 11.89
C GLY A 217 2.06 -14.03 10.74
N TRP A 218 2.05 -13.47 9.54
CA TRP A 218 2.49 -14.17 8.32
C TRP A 218 3.86 -13.69 7.80
N GLY A 219 4.56 -12.88 8.60
CA GLY A 219 5.58 -11.98 8.09
C GLY A 219 7.02 -12.29 8.48
N ALA A 220 7.85 -11.30 8.27
CA ALA A 220 9.30 -11.34 8.46
C ALA A 220 9.76 -11.47 9.91
N ILE A 221 8.85 -11.34 10.89
CA ILE A 221 9.18 -11.45 12.32
C ILE A 221 8.77 -12.82 12.83
N ALA A 222 9.74 -13.59 13.32
CA ALA A 222 9.54 -14.92 13.89
C ALA A 222 10.43 -15.11 15.12
N HIS A 223 10.08 -16.07 15.97
CA HIS A 223 10.90 -16.42 17.16
C HIS A 223 11.19 -15.25 18.10
N VAL A 224 10.18 -14.41 18.37
CA VAL A 224 10.31 -13.26 19.27
C VAL A 224 10.57 -13.73 20.70
N PRO A 225 11.63 -13.25 21.38
CA PRO A 225 11.88 -13.59 22.77
C PRO A 225 10.81 -12.97 23.69
N LYS A 226 10.33 -13.72 24.66
CA LYS A 226 9.43 -13.20 25.70
C LYS A 226 10.24 -12.37 26.71
N THR A 227 9.98 -11.07 26.77
CA THR A 227 10.61 -10.16 27.72
C THR A 227 9.58 -9.19 28.32
N SER A 228 9.94 -8.46 29.36
CA SER A 228 9.06 -7.41 29.93
C SER A 228 8.92 -6.18 29.02
N THR A 229 9.80 -6.02 28.02
CA THR A 229 9.82 -4.85 27.11
C THR A 229 9.31 -5.16 25.70
N ILE A 230 9.11 -6.42 25.34
CA ILE A 230 8.68 -6.84 24.00
C ILE A 230 7.47 -7.76 24.13
N PHE A 231 6.41 -7.41 23.40
CA PHE A 231 5.20 -8.21 23.25
C PHE A 231 5.04 -8.68 21.82
N ALA A 232 4.83 -9.97 21.62
CA ALA A 232 4.56 -10.56 20.31
C ALA A 232 3.06 -10.85 20.16
N ILE A 233 2.51 -10.51 19.00
CA ILE A 233 1.10 -10.78 18.66
C ILE A 233 0.97 -11.15 17.19
N ASP A 234 0.08 -12.10 16.88
CA ASP A 234 -0.11 -12.58 15.51
C ASP A 234 -1.03 -11.68 14.68
N ALA A 235 -2.04 -11.11 15.31
CA ALA A 235 -2.98 -10.21 14.66
C ALA A 235 -3.57 -9.23 15.67
N VAL A 236 -3.74 -7.98 15.26
CA VAL A 236 -4.38 -6.93 16.05
C VAL A 236 -4.97 -5.86 15.13
N PRO A 237 -6.21 -5.38 15.37
CA PRO A 237 -6.78 -4.28 14.63
C PRO A 237 -5.95 -3.00 14.81
N HIS A 238 -5.56 -2.38 13.70
CA HIS A 238 -4.74 -1.17 13.73
C HIS A 238 -5.49 0.02 14.35
N ASP A 239 -6.79 0.14 14.10
CA ASP A 239 -7.65 1.18 14.67
C ASP A 239 -7.74 1.10 16.19
N TRP A 240 -7.60 -0.11 16.78
CA TRP A 240 -7.51 -0.30 18.21
C TRP A 240 -6.10 -0.05 18.75
N LEU A 241 -5.07 -0.62 18.08
CA LEU A 241 -3.70 -0.59 18.63
C LEU A 241 -2.98 0.74 18.42
N PHE A 242 -3.10 1.36 17.24
CA PHE A 242 -2.27 2.51 16.88
C PHE A 242 -2.47 3.74 17.81
N PRO A 243 -3.65 4.07 18.32
CA PRO A 243 -3.79 5.11 19.34
C PRO A 243 -3.01 4.85 20.65
N ARG A 244 -2.57 3.59 20.86
CA ARG A 244 -1.91 3.10 22.09
C ARG A 244 -0.40 2.93 21.94
N VAL A 245 0.17 3.23 20.76
CA VAL A 245 1.61 3.15 20.50
C VAL A 245 2.21 4.53 20.25
N ALA A 246 3.54 4.63 20.28
CA ALA A 246 4.26 5.89 20.13
C ALA A 246 4.71 6.18 18.70
N ALA A 247 4.97 5.14 17.90
CA ALA A 247 5.40 5.20 16.53
C ALA A 247 5.15 3.85 15.82
N VAL A 248 5.19 3.85 14.49
CA VAL A 248 4.93 2.66 13.66
C VAL A 248 6.13 2.38 12.75
N VAL A 249 6.61 1.13 12.75
CA VAL A 249 7.61 0.63 11.79
C VAL A 249 6.94 -0.44 10.95
N HIS A 250 6.91 -0.26 9.62
CA HIS A 250 6.23 -1.21 8.75
C HIS A 250 6.79 -1.24 7.32
N HIS A 251 6.28 -2.16 6.49
CA HIS A 251 6.76 -2.36 5.12
C HIS A 251 6.36 -1.26 4.12
N GLY A 252 5.41 -0.38 4.44
CA GLY A 252 4.96 0.68 3.53
C GLY A 252 3.75 0.32 2.65
N GLY A 253 3.01 -0.73 2.97
CA GLY A 253 1.72 -0.98 2.32
C GLY A 253 0.73 0.16 2.59
N SER A 254 -0.03 0.56 1.58
CA SER A 254 -0.93 1.73 1.63
C SER A 254 -1.91 1.70 2.81
N GLY A 255 -2.48 0.52 3.13
CA GLY A 255 -3.41 0.38 4.25
C GLY A 255 -2.77 0.65 5.61
N THR A 256 -1.60 0.04 5.89
CA THR A 256 -0.86 0.26 7.15
C THR A 256 -0.32 1.69 7.23
N THR A 257 0.14 2.24 6.11
CA THR A 257 0.56 3.64 6.00
C THR A 257 -0.60 4.58 6.38
N GLY A 258 -1.76 4.39 5.78
CA GLY A 258 -2.95 5.19 6.09
C GLY A 258 -3.39 5.06 7.54
N ALA A 259 -3.39 3.84 8.09
CA ALA A 259 -3.77 3.60 9.49
C ALA A 259 -2.81 4.28 10.49
N GLY A 260 -1.49 4.19 10.25
CA GLY A 260 -0.48 4.87 11.08
C GLY A 260 -0.63 6.38 11.05
N LEU A 261 -0.80 6.95 9.85
CA LEU A 261 -0.99 8.39 9.69
C LEU A 261 -2.33 8.86 10.25
N ARG A 262 -3.43 8.11 10.09
CA ARG A 262 -4.73 8.42 10.71
C ARG A 262 -4.62 8.47 12.23
N ALA A 263 -3.80 7.61 12.83
CA ALA A 263 -3.53 7.65 14.27
C ALA A 263 -2.59 8.79 14.71
N GLY A 264 -2.13 9.63 13.78
CA GLY A 264 -1.25 10.76 14.07
C GLY A 264 0.18 10.33 14.45
N LEU A 265 0.64 9.17 13.98
CA LEU A 265 1.91 8.58 14.39
C LEU A 265 3.01 8.78 13.36
N PRO A 266 4.23 9.14 13.78
CA PRO A 266 5.40 9.03 12.94
C PRO A 266 5.59 7.59 12.46
N SER A 267 5.95 7.42 11.18
CA SER A 267 6.05 6.10 10.56
C SER A 267 7.38 5.91 9.84
N LEU A 268 8.10 4.82 10.19
CA LEU A 268 9.29 4.38 9.46
C LEU A 268 8.91 3.28 8.47
N ILE A 269 9.33 3.44 7.23
CA ILE A 269 9.12 2.42 6.20
C ILE A 269 10.40 1.63 5.97
N VAL A 270 10.25 0.29 6.02
CA VAL A 270 11.28 -0.68 5.60
C VAL A 270 10.70 -1.43 4.39
N PRO A 271 10.95 -0.97 3.17
CA PRO A 271 10.28 -1.49 1.98
C PRO A 271 10.83 -2.85 1.57
N PHE A 272 9.93 -3.72 1.09
CA PHE A 272 10.22 -5.05 0.55
C PHE A 272 10.04 -5.09 -0.97
N ILE A 273 8.89 -4.64 -1.47
CA ILE A 273 8.53 -4.72 -2.90
C ILE A 273 7.58 -3.59 -3.31
N GLY A 274 7.44 -3.40 -4.61
CA GLY A 274 6.36 -2.63 -5.22
C GLY A 274 6.45 -1.13 -4.95
N ASP A 275 5.34 -0.56 -4.51
CA ASP A 275 5.16 0.87 -4.24
C ASP A 275 5.63 1.31 -2.83
N GLN A 276 6.14 0.39 -2.04
CA GLN A 276 6.50 0.65 -0.64
C GLN A 276 7.61 1.71 -0.50
N SER A 277 8.63 1.65 -1.36
CA SER A 277 9.69 2.68 -1.39
C SER A 277 9.14 4.07 -1.80
N PHE A 278 8.11 4.12 -2.63
CA PHE A 278 7.46 5.38 -2.98
C PHE A 278 6.78 5.99 -1.76
N TRP A 279 5.96 5.22 -1.04
CA TRP A 279 5.28 5.70 0.17
C TRP A 279 6.27 6.10 1.26
N GLY A 280 7.36 5.35 1.44
CA GLY A 280 8.43 5.71 2.38
C GLY A 280 9.03 7.09 2.08
N ARG A 281 9.31 7.38 0.81
CA ARG A 281 9.77 8.71 0.41
C ARG A 281 8.73 9.79 0.66
N GLN A 282 7.45 9.55 0.34
CA GLN A 282 6.38 10.52 0.58
C GLN A 282 6.24 10.87 2.06
N ILE A 283 6.35 9.89 2.95
CA ILE A 283 6.33 10.10 4.41
C ILE A 283 7.53 10.97 4.84
N CYS A 284 8.73 10.63 4.37
CA CYS A 284 9.95 11.35 4.72
C CYS A 284 9.95 12.79 4.18
N GLU A 285 9.61 13.00 2.92
CA GLU A 285 9.56 14.32 2.27
C GLU A 285 8.57 15.27 2.97
N ARG A 286 7.55 14.74 3.62
CA ARG A 286 6.57 15.50 4.41
C ARG A 286 6.96 15.64 5.88
N GLY A 287 8.08 15.05 6.29
CA GLY A 287 8.52 15.03 7.69
C GLY A 287 7.55 14.30 8.62
N LEU A 288 6.87 13.27 8.11
CA LEU A 288 5.96 12.40 8.86
C LEU A 288 6.66 11.14 9.37
N GLY A 289 7.93 10.99 9.05
CA GLY A 289 8.78 9.88 9.44
C GLY A 289 10.22 10.09 8.94
N PRO A 290 11.19 9.28 9.43
CA PRO A 290 12.56 9.33 8.96
C PRO A 290 12.71 8.75 7.54
N GLN A 291 13.93 8.82 7.00
CA GLN A 291 14.26 8.19 5.73
C GLN A 291 13.93 6.68 5.77
N PRO A 292 13.31 6.13 4.71
CA PRO A 292 13.06 4.69 4.64
C PRO A 292 14.38 3.91 4.65
N ILE A 293 14.38 2.75 5.33
CA ILE A 293 15.56 1.88 5.41
C ILE A 293 15.32 0.69 4.49
N GLU A 294 16.03 0.63 3.37
CA GLU A 294 16.00 -0.54 2.49
C GLU A 294 16.48 -1.80 3.24
N GLN A 295 15.86 -2.95 3.01
CA GLN A 295 16.18 -4.21 3.73
C GLN A 295 17.69 -4.54 3.78
N LYS A 296 18.38 -4.35 2.65
CA LYS A 296 19.82 -4.61 2.55
C LYS A 296 20.69 -3.70 3.41
N HIS A 297 20.14 -2.59 3.87
CA HIS A 297 20.80 -1.61 4.74
C HIS A 297 20.22 -1.61 6.17
N LEU A 298 19.27 -2.52 6.45
CA LEU A 298 18.70 -2.64 7.78
C LEU A 298 19.78 -3.17 8.74
N SER A 299 19.97 -2.45 9.80
CA SER A 299 20.80 -2.84 10.93
C SER A 299 20.12 -2.43 12.25
N ALA A 300 20.48 -3.09 13.32
CA ALA A 300 19.95 -2.72 14.65
C ALA A 300 20.26 -1.26 15.01
N GLU A 301 21.41 -0.74 14.59
CA GLU A 301 21.81 0.64 14.83
C GLU A 301 20.99 1.64 14.02
N ALA A 302 20.84 1.43 12.70
CA ALA A 302 20.04 2.29 11.83
C ALA A 302 18.58 2.32 12.28
N LEU A 303 18.03 1.16 12.65
CA LEU A 303 16.66 1.05 13.14
C LEU A 303 16.49 1.75 14.49
N ALA A 304 17.43 1.57 15.44
CA ALA A 304 17.41 2.24 16.75
C ALA A 304 17.45 3.76 16.60
N GLN A 305 18.33 4.28 15.71
CA GLN A 305 18.42 5.72 15.43
C GLN A 305 17.12 6.27 14.85
N ALA A 306 16.51 5.57 13.88
CA ALA A 306 15.26 5.98 13.28
C ALA A 306 14.10 5.97 14.31
N ILE A 307 14.01 4.95 15.14
CA ILE A 307 13.04 4.87 16.24
C ILE A 307 13.25 6.04 17.22
N THR A 308 14.49 6.30 17.64
CA THR A 308 14.81 7.43 18.53
C THR A 308 14.34 8.75 17.92
N THR A 309 14.61 8.98 16.63
CA THR A 309 14.16 10.18 15.92
C THR A 309 12.63 10.31 15.97
N MET A 310 11.88 9.22 15.68
CA MET A 310 10.40 9.25 15.73
C MET A 310 9.85 9.59 17.13
N ILE A 311 10.55 9.18 18.17
CA ILE A 311 10.11 9.41 19.56
C ILE A 311 10.48 10.82 20.05
N THR A 312 11.64 11.36 19.64
CA THR A 312 12.21 12.59 20.19
C THR A 312 11.97 13.83 19.34
N ASP A 313 11.79 13.70 18.01
CA ASP A 313 11.53 14.82 17.12
C ASP A 313 10.07 15.32 17.30
N GLN A 314 9.93 16.38 18.11
CA GLN A 314 8.62 16.99 18.40
C GLN A 314 7.97 17.58 17.13
N ALA A 315 8.75 18.14 16.22
CA ALA A 315 8.22 18.73 15.00
C ALA A 315 7.66 17.66 14.05
N MET A 316 8.34 16.51 13.93
CA MET A 316 7.83 15.33 13.20
C MET A 316 6.53 14.81 13.81
N ARG A 317 6.50 14.65 15.13
CA ARG A 317 5.31 14.17 15.86
C ARG A 317 4.12 15.13 15.69
N GLN A 318 4.37 16.43 15.78
CA GLN A 318 3.33 17.43 15.58
C GLN A 318 2.78 17.41 14.14
N ARG A 319 3.65 17.30 13.13
CA ARG A 319 3.20 17.16 11.72
C ARG A 319 2.38 15.90 11.53
N ALA A 320 2.80 14.76 12.09
CA ALA A 320 2.05 13.52 12.02
C ALA A 320 0.68 13.65 12.69
N ALA A 321 0.59 14.27 13.85
CA ALA A 321 -0.67 14.55 14.54
C ALA A 321 -1.62 15.40 13.69
N THR A 322 -1.13 16.53 13.15
CA THR A 322 -1.92 17.41 12.28
C THR A 322 -2.45 16.68 11.04
N VAL A 323 -1.61 15.87 10.37
CA VAL A 323 -2.05 15.08 9.22
C VAL A 323 -3.06 14.00 9.66
N GLY A 324 -2.90 13.43 10.85
CA GLY A 324 -3.85 12.48 11.42
C GLY A 324 -5.24 13.09 11.61
N GLU A 325 -5.32 14.32 12.16
CA GLU A 325 -6.57 15.06 12.29
C GLU A 325 -7.25 15.30 10.94
N GLN A 326 -6.46 15.71 9.93
CA GLN A 326 -6.96 15.92 8.57
C GLN A 326 -7.50 14.63 7.95
N ILE A 327 -6.79 13.50 8.11
CA ILE A 327 -7.25 12.19 7.62
C ILE A 327 -8.51 11.72 8.35
N HIS A 328 -8.63 12.00 9.65
CA HIS A 328 -9.85 11.71 10.41
C HIS A 328 -11.07 12.47 9.91
N ALA A 329 -10.89 13.67 9.40
CA ALA A 329 -11.95 14.50 8.83
C ALA A 329 -12.36 14.05 7.41
N GLU A 330 -11.60 13.18 6.74
CA GLU A 330 -11.91 12.65 5.42
C GLU A 330 -12.96 11.52 5.50
N ASP A 331 -13.95 11.56 4.62
CA ASP A 331 -14.87 10.45 4.36
C ASP A 331 -14.48 9.73 3.06
N GLY A 332 -13.35 9.02 3.06
CA GLY A 332 -12.79 8.42 1.85
C GLY A 332 -13.73 7.40 1.20
N VAL A 333 -14.41 6.58 2.01
CA VAL A 333 -15.38 5.58 1.51
C VAL A 333 -16.64 6.26 0.99
N GLY A 334 -17.23 7.19 1.73
CA GLY A 334 -18.41 7.92 1.26
C GLY A 334 -18.13 8.75 0.01
N ASN A 335 -16.92 9.33 -0.12
CA ASN A 335 -16.50 10.05 -1.31
C ASN A 335 -16.48 9.14 -2.55
N VAL A 336 -15.87 7.96 -2.45
CA VAL A 336 -15.81 7.04 -3.59
C VAL A 336 -17.19 6.49 -3.93
N VAL A 337 -18.03 6.17 -2.95
CA VAL A 337 -19.41 5.69 -3.17
C VAL A 337 -20.22 6.74 -3.93
N ARG A 338 -20.22 8.00 -3.47
CA ARG A 338 -20.94 9.09 -4.16
C ARG A 338 -20.49 9.27 -5.61
N LEU A 339 -19.18 9.29 -5.85
CA LEU A 339 -18.63 9.44 -7.21
C LEU A 339 -18.93 8.23 -8.09
N PHE A 340 -18.90 7.04 -7.54
CA PHE A 340 -19.25 5.81 -8.24
C PHE A 340 -20.72 5.81 -8.66
N GLU A 341 -21.65 6.11 -7.74
CA GLU A 341 -23.09 6.19 -8.04
C GLU A 341 -23.41 7.27 -9.08
N GLN A 342 -22.76 8.45 -8.98
CA GLN A 342 -22.90 9.50 -9.99
C GLN A 342 -22.45 9.02 -11.37
N SER A 343 -21.37 8.24 -11.42
CA SER A 343 -20.78 7.72 -12.66
C SER A 343 -21.64 6.63 -13.32
N LEU A 344 -22.48 5.93 -12.55
CA LEU A 344 -23.46 4.96 -13.09
C LEU A 344 -24.65 5.63 -13.76
N ARG A 345 -24.97 6.88 -13.40
CA ARG A 345 -26.11 7.63 -13.94
C ARG A 345 -25.81 8.35 -15.25
N VAL A 346 -24.52 8.43 -15.61
CA VAL A 346 -24.10 9.06 -16.89
C VAL A 346 -24.05 7.96 -17.94
N PRO A 347 -24.86 8.04 -19.01
CA PRO A 347 -24.95 7.04 -20.05
C PRO A 347 -23.67 6.89 -20.87
#